data_8f0cb079704b1712a3b962a10a30ed51
#
_entry.id   8f0cb079704b1712a3b962a10a30ed51
#
_cell.length_a   1.000
_cell.length_b   1.000
_cell.length_c   1.000
_cell.angle_alpha   90.00
_cell.angle_beta   90.00
_cell.angle_gamma   90.00
#
_symmetry.space_group_name_H-M   'P 1'
#
loop_
_entity.id
_entity.type
_entity.pdbx_description
1 polymer ?
#
loop_
_entity_poly.entity_id
_entity_poly.type
_entity_poly.pdbx_seq_one_letter_code
_entity_poly.pdbx_strand_id
1 'polypeptide(L)'
;MYYNFTVQIPSIKGKVLTKDKGTTTYILYQYGLDYKPDKKYAIPKRTIIGKVDPADRSRMYPNEKFQEYFPEVVFPEELPEAYRSCCLRIGSYIVIRYVLNEYKLPKLLERWFPKDGGLLMDLVSYLIVDEENTGQYYPDFAFCHPLFSEGMRIYSDSKISRFFSSVTREQTIGFLDDWNRRRDHKQRIYISYDSSNKNCQAGDIDLIEYGKAKDHKGIPIFNLAIAFDKTNRIPLFYEEYPGSITDVSQFIHMVDKVSEYGYRKVGFILDRGYFSKDNIRYMEEGKYAFVIMVKGRKALVSSLVEENLGTFETDRDCSIRAYHVYGKTVMARLYEDDTHERYFHIYYNPSKQAAERELLEQMIEKIKIQLDKRIGDITTISNAWQDYFQVRYDKQGHFVSYQERKEAIQRELKLCGYFCIITSEKMTASEALIHYKGRDVSEKLFRTDKTFIGSKSMRVQSAQSLSAKIFVEFIALIVRNRIYNLLKEMMLRLETRPNYMTVPAALRELEKIEMVRRNNGQYRLDHAVTKKQKTILSSFGLSDIDVKSIAMDIGKQLSGSPTIIDETATKEEDDGEDTFNIID
;
A
#
# COMPACT_ATOMS: atom_id res chain seq x y z
N MET A 1 -22.09 -15.03 -38.30
CA MET A 1 -20.85 -15.56 -37.74
C MET A 1 -20.87 -17.09 -37.82
N TYR A 2 -19.72 -17.83 -37.75
CA TYR A 2 -19.70 -19.29 -37.69
C TYR A 2 -19.38 -19.72 -36.28
N TYR A 3 -20.12 -20.72 -35.76
CA TYR A 3 -19.82 -21.28 -34.43
C TYR A 3 -18.48 -22.03 -34.47
N ASN A 4 -17.86 -22.21 -33.31
CA ASN A 4 -16.56 -22.87 -33.16
C ASN A 4 -16.63 -24.37 -32.89
N PHE A 5 -17.83 -24.96 -33.03
CA PHE A 5 -18.07 -26.41 -32.96
C PHE A 5 -18.58 -26.94 -34.29
N THR A 6 -18.50 -28.23 -34.48
CA THR A 6 -18.96 -28.90 -35.71
C THR A 6 -20.22 -29.73 -35.48
N VAL A 7 -21.13 -29.73 -36.48
CA VAL A 7 -22.30 -30.60 -36.56
C VAL A 7 -22.19 -31.46 -37.80
N GLN A 8 -22.94 -32.56 -37.86
CA GLN A 8 -23.04 -33.36 -39.09
C GLN A 8 -23.71 -32.51 -40.19
N ILE A 9 -23.20 -32.64 -41.42
CA ILE A 9 -23.86 -32.00 -42.58
C ILE A 9 -25.21 -32.66 -42.79
N PRO A 10 -26.33 -31.90 -42.80
CA PRO A 10 -27.67 -32.46 -43.05
C PRO A 10 -27.74 -33.15 -44.40
N SER A 11 -28.21 -34.37 -44.42
CA SER A 11 -28.38 -35.14 -45.68
C SER A 11 -29.81 -35.03 -46.22
N ILE A 12 -30.10 -33.93 -46.96
CA ILE A 12 -31.41 -33.76 -47.62
C ILE A 12 -31.16 -33.68 -49.13
N LYS A 13 -31.56 -34.74 -49.78
CA LYS A 13 -31.34 -34.88 -51.22
C LYS A 13 -31.91 -33.71 -52.01
N GLY A 14 -31.07 -33.07 -52.81
CA GLY A 14 -31.41 -31.93 -53.69
C GLY A 14 -31.61 -30.58 -53.00
N LYS A 15 -31.50 -30.49 -51.65
CA LYS A 15 -31.63 -29.25 -50.91
C LYS A 15 -30.37 -28.77 -50.25
N VAL A 16 -29.43 -29.66 -49.90
CA VAL A 16 -28.13 -29.30 -49.35
C VAL A 16 -27.08 -29.42 -50.44
N LEU A 17 -26.34 -28.36 -50.65
CA LEU A 17 -25.36 -28.21 -51.74
C LEU A 17 -24.06 -27.66 -51.19
N THR A 18 -22.96 -27.96 -51.87
CA THR A 18 -21.63 -27.40 -51.53
C THR A 18 -21.25 -26.35 -52.56
N LYS A 19 -20.53 -25.31 -52.13
CA LYS A 19 -19.95 -24.29 -53.00
C LYS A 19 -18.54 -23.93 -52.52
N ASP A 20 -17.56 -24.17 -53.38
CA ASP A 20 -16.19 -23.80 -53.11
C ASP A 20 -15.96 -22.33 -53.41
N LYS A 21 -15.27 -21.64 -52.51
CA LYS A 21 -14.79 -20.28 -52.69
C LYS A 21 -13.38 -20.16 -52.08
N GLY A 22 -12.36 -20.13 -52.91
CA GLY A 22 -10.96 -20.20 -52.48
C GLY A 22 -10.67 -21.51 -51.81
N THR A 23 -10.12 -21.47 -50.60
CA THR A 23 -9.76 -22.64 -49.78
C THR A 23 -10.92 -23.16 -48.91
N THR A 24 -12.07 -22.51 -48.95
CA THR A 24 -13.23 -22.82 -48.08
C THR A 24 -14.40 -23.37 -48.86
N THR A 25 -14.94 -24.50 -48.45
CA THR A 25 -16.18 -25.10 -48.96
C THR A 25 -17.34 -24.70 -48.08
N TYR A 26 -18.32 -23.99 -48.64
CA TYR A 26 -19.56 -23.56 -47.95
C TYR A 26 -20.67 -24.53 -48.17
N ILE A 27 -21.52 -24.72 -47.15
CA ILE A 27 -22.77 -25.49 -47.24
C ILE A 27 -23.93 -24.55 -47.45
N LEU A 28 -24.69 -24.79 -48.52
CA LEU A 28 -25.87 -24.03 -48.83
C LEU A 28 -27.11 -24.89 -48.63
N TYR A 29 -28.16 -24.31 -48.08
CA TYR A 29 -29.49 -24.91 -47.99
C TYR A 29 -30.48 -24.21 -48.92
N GLN A 30 -31.15 -25.00 -49.72
CA GLN A 30 -32.23 -24.52 -50.59
C GLN A 30 -33.56 -24.58 -49.85
N TYR A 31 -34.03 -23.45 -49.35
CA TYR A 31 -35.23 -23.35 -48.52
C TYR A 31 -36.50 -23.06 -49.30
N GLY A 32 -36.38 -22.72 -50.60
CA GLY A 32 -37.55 -22.39 -51.43
C GLY A 32 -37.26 -22.27 -52.93
N LEU A 33 -38.29 -22.01 -53.71
CA LEU A 33 -38.24 -21.72 -55.13
C LEU A 33 -38.99 -20.40 -55.38
N ASP A 34 -38.45 -19.53 -56.21
CA ASP A 34 -39.08 -18.28 -56.61
C ASP A 34 -39.44 -18.40 -58.12
N TYR A 35 -40.71 -18.60 -58.39
CA TYR A 35 -41.18 -18.74 -59.82
C TYR A 35 -41.18 -17.39 -60.48
N LYS A 36 -40.51 -17.26 -61.62
CA LYS A 36 -40.46 -16.07 -62.43
C LYS A 36 -41.41 -16.25 -63.67
N PRO A 37 -42.62 -15.66 -63.65
CA PRO A 37 -43.63 -15.83 -64.75
C PRO A 37 -43.09 -15.45 -66.13
N ASP A 38 -42.28 -14.38 -66.20
CA ASP A 38 -41.69 -13.85 -67.41
C ASP A 38 -40.70 -14.80 -68.09
N LYS A 39 -40.03 -15.68 -67.28
CA LYS A 39 -38.99 -16.60 -67.73
C LYS A 39 -39.45 -18.06 -67.78
N LYS A 40 -40.66 -18.36 -67.30
CA LYS A 40 -41.25 -19.68 -67.23
C LYS A 40 -40.37 -20.75 -66.47
N TYR A 41 -39.51 -20.31 -65.51
CA TYR A 41 -38.76 -21.21 -64.68
C TYR A 41 -38.70 -20.72 -63.25
N ALA A 42 -38.33 -21.60 -62.28
CA ALA A 42 -38.19 -21.30 -60.87
C ALA A 42 -36.73 -21.09 -60.52
N ILE A 43 -36.41 -20.01 -59.81
CA ILE A 43 -35.09 -19.74 -59.28
C ILE A 43 -35.01 -20.29 -57.85
N PRO A 44 -34.04 -21.17 -57.52
CA PRO A 44 -33.90 -21.68 -56.17
C PRO A 44 -33.41 -20.61 -55.19
N LYS A 45 -34.15 -20.43 -54.09
CA LYS A 45 -33.73 -19.60 -52.94
C LYS A 45 -32.83 -20.39 -52.06
N ARG A 46 -31.58 -19.92 -51.88
CA ARG A 46 -30.54 -20.59 -51.15
C ARG A 46 -29.91 -19.67 -50.10
N THR A 47 -29.53 -20.24 -48.96
CA THR A 47 -28.79 -19.53 -47.93
C THR A 47 -27.57 -20.37 -47.50
N ILE A 48 -26.49 -19.72 -47.06
CA ILE A 48 -25.33 -20.41 -46.47
C ILE A 48 -25.68 -20.74 -45.03
N ILE A 49 -25.53 -22.02 -44.67
CA ILE A 49 -25.84 -22.55 -43.34
C ILE A 49 -24.58 -22.97 -42.57
N GLY A 50 -23.43 -23.07 -43.25
CA GLY A 50 -22.17 -23.47 -42.63
C GLY A 50 -20.99 -23.50 -43.60
N LYS A 51 -19.84 -23.88 -43.09
CA LYS A 51 -18.61 -24.22 -43.84
C LYS A 51 -18.11 -25.61 -43.46
N VAL A 52 -17.64 -26.38 -44.43
CA VAL A 52 -17.13 -27.76 -44.22
C VAL A 52 -15.92 -27.72 -43.30
N ASP A 53 -15.84 -28.68 -42.37
CA ASP A 53 -14.66 -28.89 -41.56
C ASP A 53 -13.52 -29.46 -42.43
N PRO A 54 -12.35 -28.81 -42.51
CA PRO A 54 -11.21 -29.32 -43.27
C PRO A 54 -10.69 -30.66 -42.76
N ALA A 55 -10.85 -30.94 -41.45
CA ALA A 55 -10.40 -32.19 -40.84
C ALA A 55 -11.38 -33.36 -41.03
N ASP A 56 -12.69 -33.07 -41.14
CA ASP A 56 -13.73 -34.08 -41.33
C ASP A 56 -14.81 -33.55 -42.30
N ARG A 57 -14.75 -33.97 -43.56
CA ARG A 57 -15.67 -33.52 -44.59
C ARG A 57 -17.13 -33.95 -44.41
N SER A 58 -17.42 -34.85 -43.45
CA SER A 58 -18.78 -35.19 -43.06
C SER A 58 -19.41 -34.18 -42.11
N ARG A 59 -18.60 -33.28 -41.57
CA ARG A 59 -18.99 -32.26 -40.56
C ARG A 59 -18.83 -30.85 -41.13
N MET A 60 -19.53 -29.91 -40.50
CA MET A 60 -19.45 -28.50 -40.85
C MET A 60 -19.50 -27.62 -39.60
N TYR A 61 -18.89 -26.47 -39.66
CA TYR A 61 -19.07 -25.35 -38.70
C TYR A 61 -20.37 -24.61 -39.09
N PRO A 62 -21.48 -24.72 -38.30
CA PRO A 62 -22.72 -24.06 -38.59
C PRO A 62 -22.62 -22.53 -38.40
N ASN A 63 -23.58 -21.77 -38.98
CA ASN A 63 -23.76 -20.37 -38.68
C ASN A 63 -25.13 -20.12 -38.04
N GLU A 64 -25.43 -18.87 -37.68
CA GLU A 64 -26.68 -18.47 -37.02
C GLU A 64 -27.94 -18.93 -37.80
N LYS A 65 -27.88 -18.99 -39.14
CA LYS A 65 -29.00 -19.42 -39.98
C LYS A 65 -29.23 -20.94 -39.97
N PHE A 66 -28.27 -21.72 -39.49
CA PHE A 66 -28.42 -23.17 -39.46
C PHE A 66 -29.62 -23.59 -38.58
N GLN A 67 -29.71 -22.99 -37.37
CA GLN A 67 -30.73 -23.33 -36.40
C GLN A 67 -32.15 -22.90 -36.81
N GLU A 68 -32.27 -21.88 -37.70
CA GLU A 68 -33.55 -21.48 -38.25
C GLU A 68 -34.19 -22.57 -39.12
N TYR A 69 -33.37 -23.42 -39.80
CA TYR A 69 -33.82 -24.45 -40.72
C TYR A 69 -33.69 -25.85 -40.17
N PHE A 70 -32.92 -26.04 -39.08
CA PHE A 70 -32.65 -27.33 -38.42
C PHE A 70 -32.75 -27.17 -36.90
N PRO A 71 -33.93 -26.79 -36.36
CA PRO A 71 -34.11 -26.55 -34.92
C PRO A 71 -34.03 -27.85 -34.08
N GLU A 72 -34.16 -29.01 -34.72
CA GLU A 72 -34.00 -30.33 -34.06
C GLU A 72 -32.55 -30.69 -33.74
N VAL A 73 -31.59 -30.02 -34.34
CA VAL A 73 -30.17 -30.25 -34.05
C VAL A 73 -29.79 -29.52 -32.77
N VAL A 74 -29.63 -30.29 -31.70
CA VAL A 74 -29.19 -29.74 -30.42
C VAL A 74 -27.72 -29.30 -30.54
N PHE A 75 -27.49 -28.04 -30.44
CA PHE A 75 -26.12 -27.51 -30.35
C PHE A 75 -25.50 -27.92 -28.99
N PRO A 76 -24.20 -28.22 -28.95
CA PRO A 76 -23.50 -28.33 -27.66
C PRO A 76 -23.83 -27.07 -26.85
N GLU A 77 -24.17 -27.24 -25.57
CA GLU A 77 -24.23 -26.11 -24.67
C GLU A 77 -22.87 -25.37 -24.80
N GLU A 78 -22.88 -24.17 -25.33
CA GLU A 78 -21.71 -23.29 -25.23
C GLU A 78 -21.48 -23.13 -23.75
N LEU A 79 -20.45 -23.79 -23.24
CA LEU A 79 -19.90 -23.42 -21.94
C LEU A 79 -19.52 -21.94 -22.09
N PRO A 80 -20.13 -21.05 -21.30
CA PRO A 80 -19.87 -19.63 -21.42
C PRO A 80 -18.35 -19.44 -21.47
N GLU A 81 -17.88 -18.64 -22.43
CA GLU A 81 -16.47 -18.31 -22.54
C GLU A 81 -15.99 -17.97 -21.15
N ALA A 82 -15.01 -18.73 -20.65
CA ALA A 82 -14.58 -18.57 -19.28
C ALA A 82 -13.76 -17.27 -19.20
N TYR A 83 -14.42 -16.19 -18.83
CA TYR A 83 -13.80 -14.89 -18.57
C TYR A 83 -12.81 -14.89 -17.39
N ARG A 84 -12.44 -16.07 -16.90
CA ARG A 84 -11.54 -16.28 -15.77
C ARG A 84 -10.50 -17.34 -16.13
N SER A 85 -9.29 -17.18 -15.61
CA SER A 85 -8.19 -18.14 -15.79
C SER A 85 -8.61 -19.58 -15.47
N CYS A 86 -8.12 -20.52 -16.24
CA CYS A 86 -8.25 -21.94 -15.90
C CYS A 86 -7.43 -22.32 -14.66
N CYS A 87 -6.51 -21.48 -14.22
CA CYS A 87 -5.69 -21.66 -13.03
C CYS A 87 -5.90 -20.46 -12.10
N LEU A 88 -6.40 -20.70 -10.88
CA LEU A 88 -6.63 -19.67 -9.87
C LEU A 88 -5.65 -19.83 -8.72
N ARG A 89 -4.98 -18.76 -8.36
CA ARG A 89 -4.06 -18.67 -7.22
C ARG A 89 -4.85 -18.34 -5.97
N ILE A 90 -4.92 -19.28 -5.02
CA ILE A 90 -5.83 -19.13 -3.88
C ILE A 90 -5.14 -18.89 -2.55
N GLY A 91 -3.82 -19.12 -2.44
CA GLY A 91 -3.16 -19.13 -1.15
C GLY A 91 -3.11 -17.77 -0.47
N SER A 92 -2.82 -16.69 -1.18
CA SER A 92 -2.87 -15.31 -0.63
C SER A 92 -4.29 -14.91 -0.28
N TYR A 93 -5.28 -15.24 -1.11
CA TYR A 93 -6.70 -15.04 -0.80
C TYR A 93 -7.09 -15.65 0.55
N ILE A 94 -6.64 -16.87 0.84
CA ILE A 94 -6.96 -17.59 2.09
C ILE A 94 -6.47 -16.81 3.31
N VAL A 95 -5.21 -16.35 3.31
CA VAL A 95 -4.66 -15.65 4.46
C VAL A 95 -5.20 -14.21 4.59
N ILE A 96 -5.46 -13.52 3.48
CA ILE A 96 -6.12 -12.22 3.48
C ILE A 96 -7.54 -12.35 4.04
N ARG A 97 -8.33 -13.33 3.57
CA ARG A 97 -9.67 -13.65 4.07
C ARG A 97 -9.65 -13.93 5.58
N TYR A 98 -8.65 -14.67 6.06
CA TYR A 98 -8.48 -14.91 7.50
C TYR A 98 -8.34 -13.61 8.28
N VAL A 99 -7.42 -12.71 7.87
CA VAL A 99 -7.19 -11.44 8.56
C VAL A 99 -8.39 -10.50 8.47
N LEU A 100 -9.03 -10.41 7.31
CA LEU A 100 -10.26 -9.62 7.14
C LEU A 100 -11.34 -10.07 8.13
N ASN A 101 -11.53 -11.38 8.28
CA ASN A 101 -12.52 -11.95 9.19
C ASN A 101 -12.12 -11.78 10.66
N GLU A 102 -10.85 -11.94 11.03
CA GLU A 102 -10.33 -11.71 12.38
C GLU A 102 -10.67 -10.30 12.87
N TYR A 103 -10.50 -9.31 12.02
CA TYR A 103 -10.83 -7.91 12.32
C TYR A 103 -12.29 -7.54 12.06
N LYS A 104 -13.12 -8.49 11.58
CA LYS A 104 -14.52 -8.29 11.20
C LYS A 104 -14.69 -7.14 10.19
N LEU A 105 -13.69 -6.96 9.32
CA LEU A 105 -13.70 -5.93 8.28
C LEU A 105 -14.83 -6.11 7.26
N PRO A 106 -15.21 -7.33 6.80
CA PRO A 106 -16.32 -7.48 5.87
C PRO A 106 -17.61 -6.81 6.36
N LYS A 107 -18.02 -7.08 7.62
CA LYS A 107 -19.23 -6.47 8.20
C LYS A 107 -19.14 -4.95 8.35
N LEU A 108 -17.92 -4.43 8.58
CA LEU A 108 -17.69 -3.00 8.69
C LEU A 108 -17.79 -2.32 7.33
N LEU A 109 -17.22 -2.97 6.31
CA LEU A 109 -17.25 -2.48 4.93
C LEU A 109 -18.66 -2.58 4.32
N GLU A 110 -19.39 -3.66 4.55
CA GLU A 110 -20.80 -3.78 4.14
C GLU A 110 -21.68 -2.65 4.71
N ARG A 111 -21.43 -2.23 5.94
CA ARG A 111 -22.19 -1.14 6.57
C ARG A 111 -22.01 0.18 5.83
N TRP A 112 -20.77 0.54 5.47
CA TRP A 112 -20.45 1.82 4.87
C TRP A 112 -20.41 1.79 3.35
N PHE A 113 -20.20 0.61 2.77
CA PHE A 113 -20.11 0.35 1.32
C PHE A 113 -21.00 -0.85 0.94
N PRO A 114 -22.34 -0.75 1.11
CA PRO A 114 -23.23 -1.90 0.99
C PRO A 114 -23.23 -2.54 -0.41
N LYS A 115 -22.91 -1.77 -1.46
CA LYS A 115 -22.83 -2.27 -2.85
C LYS A 115 -21.40 -2.64 -3.28
N ASP A 116 -20.40 -1.97 -2.72
CA ASP A 116 -19.02 -2.03 -3.21
C ASP A 116 -18.04 -2.61 -2.16
N GLY A 117 -18.53 -3.11 -1.01
CA GLY A 117 -17.68 -3.67 0.04
C GLY A 117 -16.83 -4.86 -0.43
N GLY A 118 -17.40 -5.72 -1.30
CA GLY A 118 -16.68 -6.80 -1.95
C GLY A 118 -15.56 -6.29 -2.86
N LEU A 119 -15.88 -5.35 -3.73
CA LEU A 119 -14.90 -4.70 -4.62
C LEU A 119 -13.77 -4.03 -3.83
N LEU A 120 -14.09 -3.37 -2.71
CA LEU A 120 -13.10 -2.75 -1.86
C LEU A 120 -12.14 -3.80 -1.27
N MET A 121 -12.64 -4.95 -0.81
CA MET A 121 -11.81 -6.06 -0.33
C MET A 121 -10.96 -6.67 -1.46
N ASP A 122 -11.47 -6.73 -2.68
CA ASP A 122 -10.71 -7.15 -3.85
C ASP A 122 -9.56 -6.21 -4.17
N LEU A 123 -9.80 -4.88 -4.12
CA LEU A 123 -8.76 -3.87 -4.30
C LEU A 123 -7.69 -3.93 -3.20
N VAL A 124 -8.09 -4.16 -1.94
CA VAL A 124 -7.17 -4.39 -0.82
C VAL A 124 -6.28 -5.61 -1.11
N SER A 125 -6.86 -6.69 -1.61
CA SER A 125 -6.12 -7.91 -1.95
C SER A 125 -5.15 -7.69 -3.11
N TYR A 126 -5.59 -7.00 -4.14
CA TYR A 126 -4.78 -6.59 -5.28
C TYR A 126 -3.55 -5.78 -4.85
N LEU A 127 -3.74 -4.74 -4.03
CA LEU A 127 -2.63 -3.93 -3.50
C LEU A 127 -1.61 -4.76 -2.70
N ILE A 128 -2.07 -5.75 -1.94
CA ILE A 128 -1.21 -6.58 -1.09
C ILE A 128 -0.42 -7.61 -1.89
N VAL A 129 -1.05 -8.24 -2.89
CA VAL A 129 -0.49 -9.39 -3.63
C VAL A 129 0.38 -8.94 -4.80
N ASP A 130 -0.12 -8.03 -5.64
CA ASP A 130 0.60 -7.54 -6.82
C ASP A 130 1.58 -6.41 -6.50
N GLU A 131 1.50 -5.84 -5.30
CA GLU A 131 2.35 -4.72 -4.85
C GLU A 131 2.24 -3.50 -5.81
N GLU A 132 1.07 -3.33 -6.44
CA GLU A 132 0.76 -2.31 -7.45
C GLU A 132 -0.49 -1.52 -7.03
N ASN A 133 -0.55 -0.22 -7.34
CA ASN A 133 -1.67 0.64 -6.98
C ASN A 133 -2.42 1.23 -8.20
N THR A 134 -2.11 0.77 -9.39
CA THR A 134 -2.73 1.25 -10.63
C THR A 134 -4.00 0.45 -10.91
N GLY A 135 -5.16 1.07 -10.81
CA GLY A 135 -6.46 0.41 -10.98
C GLY A 135 -6.66 -0.25 -12.35
N GLN A 136 -5.92 0.21 -13.37
CA GLN A 136 -5.91 -0.35 -14.71
C GLN A 136 -5.51 -1.83 -14.75
N TYR A 137 -4.63 -2.29 -13.85
CA TYR A 137 -4.16 -3.69 -13.83
C TYR A 137 -4.96 -4.59 -12.89
N TYR A 138 -5.96 -4.04 -12.18
CA TYR A 138 -6.84 -4.85 -11.35
C TYR A 138 -7.55 -5.99 -12.11
N PRO A 139 -8.05 -5.82 -13.35
CA PRO A 139 -8.69 -6.90 -14.09
C PRO A 139 -7.77 -8.11 -14.31
N ASP A 140 -6.47 -7.90 -14.53
CA ASP A 140 -5.48 -8.97 -14.70
C ASP A 140 -5.29 -9.77 -13.41
N PHE A 141 -5.23 -9.08 -12.27
CA PHE A 141 -5.24 -9.73 -10.95
C PHE A 141 -6.52 -10.52 -10.73
N ALA A 142 -7.68 -9.90 -10.96
CA ALA A 142 -9.00 -10.50 -10.76
C ALA A 142 -9.22 -11.73 -11.65
N PHE A 143 -8.62 -11.75 -12.85
CA PHE A 143 -8.69 -12.89 -13.78
C PHE A 143 -8.05 -14.15 -13.20
N CYS A 144 -7.00 -14.03 -12.37
CA CYS A 144 -6.21 -15.15 -11.85
C CYS A 144 -6.48 -15.47 -10.37
N HIS A 145 -7.35 -14.70 -9.67
CA HIS A 145 -7.58 -14.88 -8.23
C HIS A 145 -9.07 -15.02 -7.89
N PRO A 146 -9.41 -15.71 -6.78
CA PRO A 146 -10.74 -15.62 -6.18
C PRO A 146 -10.99 -14.21 -5.66
N LEU A 147 -12.24 -13.78 -5.66
CA LEU A 147 -12.65 -12.42 -5.29
C LEU A 147 -13.64 -12.45 -4.12
N PHE A 148 -13.75 -11.32 -3.42
CA PHE A 148 -14.71 -11.08 -2.35
C PHE A 148 -16.03 -10.47 -2.85
N SER A 149 -16.01 -9.88 -4.04
CA SER A 149 -17.23 -9.39 -4.69
C SER A 149 -18.23 -10.52 -4.94
N GLU A 150 -19.50 -10.16 -4.92
CA GLU A 150 -20.61 -11.10 -5.10
C GLU A 150 -20.46 -11.87 -6.43
N GLY A 151 -20.61 -13.21 -6.37
CA GLY A 151 -20.35 -14.08 -7.51
C GLY A 151 -18.90 -14.05 -8.00
N MET A 152 -17.96 -13.52 -7.21
CA MET A 152 -16.57 -13.29 -7.63
C MET A 152 -16.46 -12.47 -8.93
N ARG A 153 -17.30 -11.46 -9.08
CA ARG A 153 -17.41 -10.62 -10.28
C ARG A 153 -16.10 -9.89 -10.55
N ILE A 154 -15.64 -9.95 -11.80
CA ILE A 154 -14.50 -9.16 -12.28
C ILE A 154 -15.02 -7.81 -12.77
N TYR A 155 -14.50 -6.72 -12.20
CA TYR A 155 -14.83 -5.36 -12.60
C TYR A 155 -13.78 -4.79 -13.55
N SER A 156 -14.23 -3.96 -14.49
CA SER A 156 -13.36 -3.25 -15.43
C SER A 156 -12.59 -2.11 -14.71
N ASP A 157 -11.52 -1.63 -15.32
CA ASP A 157 -10.76 -0.45 -14.89
C ASP A 157 -11.63 0.81 -14.81
N SER A 158 -12.57 0.98 -15.75
CA SER A 158 -13.55 2.07 -15.74
C SER A 158 -14.49 2.00 -14.53
N LYS A 159 -14.91 0.79 -14.11
CA LYS A 159 -15.70 0.63 -12.88
C LYS A 159 -14.86 0.96 -11.66
N ILE A 160 -13.58 0.57 -11.61
CA ILE A 160 -12.66 0.93 -10.53
C ILE A 160 -12.49 2.45 -10.43
N SER A 161 -12.32 3.13 -11.55
CA SER A 161 -12.21 4.59 -11.60
C SER A 161 -13.49 5.26 -11.08
N ARG A 162 -14.66 4.78 -11.51
CA ARG A 162 -15.96 5.27 -11.00
C ARG A 162 -16.14 4.99 -9.51
N PHE A 163 -15.72 3.83 -9.03
CA PHE A 163 -15.75 3.52 -7.60
C PHE A 163 -14.93 4.54 -6.80
N PHE A 164 -13.67 4.81 -7.17
CA PHE A 164 -12.86 5.81 -6.47
C PHE A 164 -13.49 7.21 -6.49
N SER A 165 -14.17 7.59 -7.56
CA SER A 165 -14.88 8.87 -7.66
C SER A 165 -16.20 8.91 -6.88
N SER A 166 -16.75 7.77 -6.48
CA SER A 166 -18.04 7.67 -5.76
C SER A 166 -17.88 7.58 -4.24
N VAL A 167 -16.71 7.25 -3.74
CA VAL A 167 -16.44 7.15 -2.28
C VAL A 167 -16.57 8.52 -1.63
N THR A 168 -17.43 8.62 -0.63
CA THR A 168 -17.66 9.89 0.07
C THR A 168 -16.82 10.02 1.32
N ARG A 169 -16.58 11.24 1.74
CA ARG A 169 -15.89 11.54 3.01
C ARG A 169 -16.65 11.01 4.22
N GLU A 170 -17.98 11.02 4.18
CA GLU A 170 -18.83 10.47 5.23
C GLU A 170 -18.60 8.96 5.42
N GLN A 171 -18.50 8.22 4.32
CA GLN A 171 -18.23 6.77 4.36
C GLN A 171 -16.87 6.46 4.98
N THR A 172 -15.83 7.22 4.62
CA THR A 172 -14.48 7.00 5.15
C THR A 172 -14.37 7.39 6.63
N ILE A 173 -14.98 8.52 7.05
CA ILE A 173 -15.04 8.94 8.45
C ILE A 173 -15.84 7.93 9.27
N GLY A 174 -17.03 7.54 8.81
CA GLY A 174 -17.86 6.58 9.53
C GLY A 174 -17.19 5.21 9.69
N PHE A 175 -16.45 4.76 8.67
CA PHE A 175 -15.62 3.56 8.82
C PHE A 175 -14.56 3.73 9.91
N LEU A 176 -13.81 4.85 9.89
CA LEU A 176 -12.76 5.11 10.89
C LEU A 176 -13.32 5.24 12.30
N ASP A 177 -14.49 5.86 12.47
CA ASP A 177 -15.19 5.95 13.75
C ASP A 177 -15.56 4.56 14.27
N ASP A 178 -16.20 3.74 13.46
CA ASP A 178 -16.57 2.38 13.83
C ASP A 178 -15.34 1.48 14.04
N TRP A 179 -14.27 1.68 13.27
CA TRP A 179 -13.00 0.98 13.43
C TRP A 179 -12.38 1.28 14.81
N ASN A 180 -12.30 2.55 15.18
CA ASN A 180 -11.72 2.98 16.46
C ASN A 180 -12.64 2.66 17.65
N ARG A 181 -13.97 2.79 17.51
CA ARG A 181 -14.94 2.44 18.58
C ARG A 181 -14.84 0.99 19.04
N ARG A 182 -14.35 0.09 18.18
CA ARG A 182 -14.16 -1.34 18.52
C ARG A 182 -12.88 -1.63 19.29
N ARG A 183 -12.02 -0.62 19.52
CA ARG A 183 -10.77 -0.79 20.28
C ARG A 183 -11.07 -0.76 21.79
N ASP A 184 -10.11 -1.28 22.59
CA ASP A 184 -10.20 -1.19 24.04
C ASP A 184 -9.75 0.20 24.52
N HIS A 185 -10.71 1.06 24.85
CA HIS A 185 -10.45 2.41 25.35
C HIS A 185 -10.10 2.45 26.85
N LYS A 186 -10.22 1.34 27.57
CA LYS A 186 -9.87 1.24 29.01
C LYS A 186 -8.38 1.00 29.19
N GLN A 187 -7.76 0.29 28.27
CA GLN A 187 -6.34 0.02 28.27
C GLN A 187 -5.55 1.29 27.93
N ARG A 188 -4.40 1.44 28.61
CA ARG A 188 -3.43 2.46 28.20
C ARG A 188 -2.72 2.01 26.92
N ILE A 189 -2.69 2.89 25.92
CA ILE A 189 -1.99 2.66 24.68
C ILE A 189 -0.92 3.71 24.44
N TYR A 190 0.10 3.33 23.65
CA TYR A 190 1.09 4.26 23.13
C TYR A 190 0.89 4.41 21.62
N ILE A 191 0.59 5.62 21.18
CA ILE A 191 0.42 5.97 19.77
C ILE A 191 1.75 6.49 19.22
N SER A 192 2.28 5.79 18.23
CA SER A 192 3.34 6.32 17.38
C SER A 192 2.69 7.08 16.21
N TYR A 193 2.97 8.36 16.14
CA TYR A 193 2.52 9.22 15.05
C TYR A 193 3.73 9.63 14.21
N ASP A 194 3.62 9.42 12.93
CA ASP A 194 4.66 9.77 11.96
C ASP A 194 4.00 10.15 10.64
N SER A 195 4.71 10.92 9.83
CA SER A 195 4.26 11.41 8.53
C SER A 195 5.22 11.01 7.41
N SER A 196 4.67 10.88 6.24
CA SER A 196 5.44 10.78 5.01
C SER A 196 4.75 11.59 3.91
N ASN A 197 5.50 12.03 2.92
CA ASN A 197 4.91 12.65 1.74
C ASN A 197 4.87 11.68 0.57
N LYS A 198 3.90 11.92 -0.31
CA LYS A 198 3.69 11.19 -1.56
C LYS A 198 3.65 12.18 -2.70
N ASN A 199 4.22 11.79 -3.83
CA ASN A 199 4.19 12.61 -5.03
C ASN A 199 2.85 12.48 -5.74
N CYS A 200 2.31 13.59 -6.23
CA CYS A 200 1.14 13.62 -7.09
C CYS A 200 1.27 14.76 -8.09
N GLN A 201 0.95 14.50 -9.34
CA GLN A 201 1.07 15.48 -10.43
C GLN A 201 -0.27 16.06 -10.87
N ALA A 202 -1.38 15.71 -10.22
CA ALA A 202 -2.69 16.28 -10.51
C ALA A 202 -2.75 17.75 -10.07
N GLY A 203 -2.89 18.68 -11.02
CA GLY A 203 -2.77 20.12 -10.77
C GLY A 203 -3.95 20.76 -10.04
N ASP A 204 -5.12 20.13 -10.01
CA ASP A 204 -6.37 20.73 -9.52
C ASP A 204 -6.81 20.19 -8.14
N ILE A 205 -5.87 19.72 -7.33
CA ILE A 205 -6.16 19.18 -5.99
C ILE A 205 -5.49 20.06 -4.94
N ASP A 206 -6.27 20.73 -4.09
CA ASP A 206 -5.80 21.68 -3.06
C ASP A 206 -4.77 21.09 -2.08
N LEU A 207 -4.81 19.77 -1.84
CA LEU A 207 -3.83 19.08 -1.00
C LEU A 207 -2.43 18.98 -1.62
N ILE A 208 -2.33 19.16 -2.95
CA ILE A 208 -1.10 18.91 -3.69
C ILE A 208 -0.35 20.23 -3.85
N GLU A 209 0.73 20.36 -3.12
CA GLU A 209 1.53 21.58 -3.05
C GLU A 209 3.02 21.30 -3.13
N TYR A 210 3.79 22.33 -3.48
CA TYR A 210 5.24 22.25 -3.38
C TYR A 210 5.67 22.31 -1.91
N GLY A 211 6.43 21.32 -1.48
CA GLY A 211 6.91 21.19 -0.10
C GLY A 211 8.29 20.54 -0.04
N LYS A 212 8.68 20.11 1.16
CA LYS A 212 9.94 19.36 1.37
C LYS A 212 9.78 17.90 0.98
N ALA A 213 9.82 17.63 -0.32
CA ALA A 213 9.74 16.26 -0.84
C ALA A 213 10.87 15.37 -0.30
N LYS A 214 10.52 14.21 0.25
CA LYS A 214 11.48 13.20 0.75
C LYS A 214 12.06 12.36 -0.40
N ASP A 215 11.27 12.08 -1.44
CA ASP A 215 11.66 11.23 -2.56
C ASP A 215 12.05 12.08 -3.80
N HIS A 216 11.13 12.46 -4.65
CA HIS A 216 11.43 13.21 -5.89
C HIS A 216 11.31 14.72 -5.66
N LYS A 217 12.46 15.41 -5.59
CA LYS A 217 12.51 16.87 -5.45
C LYS A 217 11.96 17.53 -6.71
N GLY A 218 11.19 18.63 -6.52
CA GLY A 218 10.61 19.40 -7.62
C GLY A 218 9.27 18.88 -8.16
N ILE A 219 8.71 17.83 -7.58
CA ILE A 219 7.36 17.35 -7.86
C ILE A 219 6.45 17.73 -6.68
N PRO A 220 5.21 18.21 -6.94
CA PRO A 220 4.25 18.51 -5.89
C PRO A 220 3.93 17.27 -5.06
N ILE A 221 3.65 17.50 -3.78
CA ILE A 221 3.42 16.46 -2.78
C ILE A 221 2.19 16.78 -1.94
N PHE A 222 1.64 15.77 -1.31
CA PHE A 222 0.82 15.90 -0.11
C PHE A 222 1.44 15.09 1.02
N ASN A 223 1.06 15.41 2.24
CA ASN A 223 1.50 14.69 3.42
C ASN A 223 0.45 13.67 3.86
N LEU A 224 0.91 12.47 4.22
CA LEU A 224 0.11 11.42 4.83
C LEU A 224 0.72 11.10 6.19
N ALA A 225 -0.08 11.24 7.25
CA ALA A 225 0.30 10.82 8.59
C ALA A 225 -0.54 9.62 9.03
N ILE A 226 0.06 8.72 9.80
CA ILE A 226 -0.60 7.52 10.32
C ILE A 226 -0.40 7.45 11.83
N ALA A 227 -1.52 7.31 12.56
CA ALA A 227 -1.53 7.01 13.98
C ALA A 227 -1.51 5.49 14.18
N PHE A 228 -0.49 4.99 14.82
CA PHE A 228 -0.26 3.57 15.04
C PHE A 228 -0.25 3.24 16.53
N ASP A 229 -1.17 2.38 16.97
CA ASP A 229 -1.14 1.82 18.31
C ASP A 229 0.00 0.81 18.44
N LYS A 230 1.08 1.22 19.11
CA LYS A 230 2.25 0.37 19.36
C LYS A 230 1.91 -0.78 20.30
N THR A 231 1.03 -0.57 21.26
CA THR A 231 0.66 -1.55 22.28
C THR A 231 -0.03 -2.76 21.66
N ASN A 232 -1.03 -2.50 20.79
CA ASN A 232 -1.80 -3.52 20.11
C ASN A 232 -1.28 -3.82 18.67
N ARG A 233 -0.26 -3.08 18.22
CA ARG A 233 0.40 -3.24 16.90
C ARG A 233 -0.57 -3.07 15.73
N ILE A 234 -1.41 -2.04 15.76
CA ILE A 234 -2.46 -1.83 14.76
C ILE A 234 -2.54 -0.36 14.31
N PRO A 235 -2.72 -0.07 13.01
CA PRO A 235 -3.05 1.27 12.53
C PRO A 235 -4.43 1.69 13.07
N LEU A 236 -4.54 2.90 13.60
CA LEU A 236 -5.78 3.44 14.15
C LEU A 236 -6.53 4.31 13.14
N PHE A 237 -5.85 5.30 12.60
CA PHE A 237 -6.37 6.23 11.59
C PHE A 237 -5.23 6.88 10.83
N TYR A 238 -5.59 7.60 9.79
CA TYR A 238 -4.66 8.40 9.00
C TYR A 238 -5.20 9.82 8.82
N GLU A 239 -4.30 10.71 8.41
CA GLU A 239 -4.62 12.09 8.03
C GLU A 239 -3.87 12.46 6.77
N GLU A 240 -4.57 13.13 5.88
CA GLU A 240 -4.03 13.73 4.67
C GLU A 240 -4.07 15.26 4.81
N TYR A 241 -2.96 15.92 4.50
CA TYR A 241 -2.86 17.37 4.60
C TYR A 241 -1.89 17.95 3.56
N PRO A 242 -2.02 19.26 3.24
CA PRO A 242 -1.23 19.91 2.21
C PRO A 242 0.28 19.75 2.38
N GLY A 243 0.98 19.65 1.24
CA GLY A 243 2.43 19.44 1.21
C GLY A 243 3.25 20.55 1.85
N SER A 244 2.72 21.76 1.93
CA SER A 244 3.35 22.93 2.56
C SER A 244 3.25 22.94 4.08
N ILE A 245 2.25 22.27 4.66
CA ILE A 245 2.01 22.23 6.11
C ILE A 245 3.09 21.39 6.80
N THR A 246 3.62 21.91 7.92
CA THR A 246 4.63 21.20 8.70
C THR A 246 4.03 20.18 9.66
N ASP A 247 4.75 19.11 9.90
CA ASP A 247 4.35 18.06 10.86
C ASP A 247 4.09 18.62 12.27
N VAL A 248 4.83 19.65 12.68
CA VAL A 248 4.69 20.31 13.99
C VAL A 248 3.30 20.93 14.14
N SER A 249 2.82 21.64 13.12
CA SER A 249 1.51 22.32 13.13
C SER A 249 0.36 21.30 13.08
N GLN A 250 0.53 20.19 12.35
CA GLN A 250 -0.49 19.16 12.20
C GLN A 250 -0.69 18.33 13.47
N PHE A 251 0.30 18.27 14.35
CA PHE A 251 0.28 17.40 15.53
C PHE A 251 -0.90 17.70 16.49
N ILE A 252 -1.21 18.95 16.73
CA ILE A 252 -2.32 19.35 17.62
C ILE A 252 -3.66 18.77 17.11
N HIS A 253 -3.92 18.87 15.81
CA HIS A 253 -5.14 18.31 15.20
C HIS A 253 -5.22 16.79 15.37
N MET A 254 -4.08 16.11 15.30
CA MET A 254 -4.02 14.67 15.55
C MET A 254 -4.38 14.32 17.00
N VAL A 255 -3.87 15.10 17.98
CA VAL A 255 -4.19 14.87 19.40
C VAL A 255 -5.69 15.06 19.66
N ASP A 256 -6.30 16.09 19.07
CA ASP A 256 -7.74 16.32 19.14
C ASP A 256 -8.52 15.13 18.60
N LYS A 257 -8.13 14.63 17.42
CA LYS A 257 -8.76 13.47 16.79
C LYS A 257 -8.65 12.19 17.63
N VAL A 258 -7.53 11.97 18.29
CA VAL A 258 -7.37 10.87 19.26
C VAL A 258 -8.40 10.99 20.39
N SER A 259 -8.60 12.20 20.90
CA SER A 259 -9.61 12.48 21.95
C SER A 259 -11.04 12.26 21.44
N GLU A 260 -11.36 12.69 20.23
CA GLU A 260 -12.67 12.52 19.57
C GLU A 260 -13.01 11.04 19.39
N TYR A 261 -12.05 10.20 19.01
CA TYR A 261 -12.22 8.74 18.96
C TYR A 261 -12.43 8.08 20.33
N GLY A 262 -12.33 8.85 21.42
CA GLY A 262 -12.61 8.36 22.78
C GLY A 262 -11.40 7.79 23.51
N TYR A 263 -10.20 7.90 22.98
CA TYR A 263 -8.98 7.47 23.66
C TYR A 263 -8.63 8.46 24.78
N ARG A 264 -8.56 8.00 26.03
CA ARG A 264 -8.31 8.86 27.22
C ARG A 264 -6.95 8.57 27.89
N LYS A 265 -6.50 7.33 27.84
CA LYS A 265 -5.24 6.88 28.47
C LYS A 265 -4.17 6.69 27.39
N VAL A 266 -3.65 7.78 26.86
CA VAL A 266 -2.73 7.78 25.73
C VAL A 266 -1.36 8.31 26.10
N GLY A 267 -0.33 7.64 25.60
CA GLY A 267 1.02 8.18 25.49
C GLY A 267 1.41 8.33 24.01
N PHE A 268 2.10 9.42 23.68
CA PHE A 268 2.59 9.67 22.32
C PHE A 268 4.06 9.36 22.21
N ILE A 269 4.46 8.66 21.16
CA ILE A 269 5.86 8.42 20.80
C ILE A 269 6.13 9.16 19.51
N LEU A 270 6.95 10.22 19.59
CA LEU A 270 7.10 11.20 18.53
C LEU A 270 8.55 11.31 18.06
N ASP A 271 8.73 11.61 16.76
CA ASP A 271 10.04 11.98 16.25
C ASP A 271 10.41 13.40 16.70
N ARG A 272 11.71 13.69 16.65
CA ARG A 272 12.28 15.03 16.92
C ARG A 272 11.63 16.12 16.03
N GLY A 273 11.02 15.75 14.91
CA GLY A 273 10.30 16.67 14.01
C GLY A 273 9.12 17.35 14.68
N TYR A 274 8.46 16.68 15.62
CA TYR A 274 7.30 17.18 16.36
C TYR A 274 7.66 17.96 17.62
N PHE A 275 8.95 18.08 17.96
CA PHE A 275 9.41 18.76 19.17
C PHE A 275 9.24 20.28 19.04
N SER A 276 8.31 20.84 19.80
CA SER A 276 8.10 22.29 19.99
C SER A 276 7.57 22.57 21.39
N LYS A 277 7.70 23.83 21.85
CA LYS A 277 7.18 24.26 23.16
C LYS A 277 5.66 24.08 23.22
N ASP A 278 4.98 24.46 22.16
CA ASP A 278 3.52 24.41 22.08
C ASP A 278 3.01 22.96 22.10
N ASN A 279 3.63 22.05 21.33
CA ASN A 279 3.24 20.65 21.31
C ASN A 279 3.46 19.96 22.68
N ILE A 280 4.59 20.27 23.36
CA ILE A 280 4.86 19.74 24.70
C ILE A 280 3.81 20.23 25.69
N ARG A 281 3.53 21.54 25.72
CA ARG A 281 2.51 22.12 26.61
C ARG A 281 1.12 21.58 26.32
N TYR A 282 0.76 21.46 25.04
CA TYR A 282 -0.54 20.91 24.64
C TYR A 282 -0.74 19.47 25.14
N MET A 283 0.29 18.63 25.04
CA MET A 283 0.23 17.27 25.58
C MET A 283 0.10 17.27 27.11
N GLU A 284 0.78 18.15 27.82
CA GLU A 284 0.72 18.27 29.28
C GLU A 284 -0.61 18.77 29.78
N GLU A 285 -1.17 19.79 29.16
CA GLU A 285 -2.52 20.32 29.44
C GLU A 285 -3.60 19.24 29.23
N GLY A 286 -3.48 18.44 28.17
CA GLY A 286 -4.32 17.29 27.88
C GLY A 286 -4.05 16.07 28.78
N LYS A 287 -3.04 16.11 29.66
CA LYS A 287 -2.59 14.99 30.51
C LYS A 287 -2.17 13.75 29.73
N TYR A 288 -1.66 13.95 28.52
CA TYR A 288 -1.10 12.89 27.70
C TYR A 288 0.36 12.63 28.07
N ALA A 289 0.71 11.36 28.16
CA ALA A 289 2.10 10.98 28.29
C ALA A 289 2.84 11.17 26.96
N PHE A 290 4.14 11.43 27.01
CA PHE A 290 4.93 11.49 25.79
C PHE A 290 6.34 10.95 25.98
N VAL A 291 6.90 10.48 24.87
CA VAL A 291 8.29 10.09 24.69
C VAL A 291 8.76 10.74 23.39
N ILE A 292 9.67 11.70 23.45
CA ILE A 292 10.11 12.47 22.29
C ILE A 292 11.61 12.77 22.36
N MET A 293 12.30 12.74 21.22
CA MET A 293 13.70 13.15 21.13
C MET A 293 13.81 14.69 21.13
N VAL A 294 14.69 15.21 21.98
CA VAL A 294 14.90 16.66 22.11
C VAL A 294 15.57 17.23 20.86
N LYS A 295 15.05 18.39 20.39
CA LYS A 295 15.57 19.12 19.25
C LYS A 295 15.71 20.61 19.58
N GLY A 296 16.75 21.27 19.07
CA GLY A 296 16.90 22.71 19.16
C GLY A 296 17.26 23.26 20.55
N ARG A 297 17.46 22.38 21.55
CA ARG A 297 17.88 22.75 22.91
C ARG A 297 19.33 22.38 23.16
N LYS A 298 20.22 22.73 22.20
CA LYS A 298 21.63 22.32 22.22
C LYS A 298 22.34 22.69 23.53
N ALA A 299 22.16 23.92 23.99
CA ALA A 299 22.78 24.40 25.23
C ALA A 299 22.36 23.58 26.47
N LEU A 300 21.04 23.34 26.63
CA LEU A 300 20.52 22.53 27.74
C LEU A 300 21.03 21.09 27.68
N VAL A 301 20.92 20.44 26.53
CA VAL A 301 21.37 19.04 26.36
C VAL A 301 22.88 18.95 26.57
N SER A 302 23.66 19.91 26.06
CA SER A 302 25.11 19.96 26.26
C SER A 302 25.47 20.09 27.74
N SER A 303 24.80 20.98 28.50
CA SER A 303 25.01 21.14 29.94
C SER A 303 24.72 19.84 30.69
N LEU A 304 23.56 19.21 30.40
CA LEU A 304 23.20 17.93 31.03
C LEU A 304 24.18 16.81 30.70
N VAL A 305 24.71 16.77 29.48
CA VAL A 305 25.75 15.82 29.10
C VAL A 305 27.06 16.11 29.83
N GLU A 306 27.54 17.37 29.83
CA GLU A 306 28.79 17.80 30.47
C GLU A 306 28.79 17.53 31.98
N GLU A 307 27.66 17.77 32.67
CA GLU A 307 27.47 17.52 34.09
C GLU A 307 27.52 16.01 34.45
N ASN A 308 27.20 15.15 33.50
CA ASN A 308 27.14 13.70 33.69
C ASN A 308 28.26 12.93 32.98
N LEU A 309 29.17 13.64 32.30
CA LEU A 309 30.25 13.04 31.52
C LEU A 309 31.14 12.16 32.41
N GLY A 310 31.49 10.97 31.95
CA GLY A 310 32.32 10.01 32.66
C GLY A 310 31.60 9.23 33.77
N THR A 311 30.30 9.46 33.99
CA THR A 311 29.57 8.81 35.10
C THR A 311 28.76 7.58 34.68
N PHE A 312 28.49 7.37 33.40
CA PHE A 312 27.62 6.28 32.95
C PHE A 312 28.07 5.56 31.67
N GLU A 313 29.01 6.13 30.90
CA GLU A 313 29.38 5.66 29.54
C GLU A 313 30.09 4.28 29.57
N THR A 314 30.65 3.89 30.73
CA THR A 314 31.31 2.60 30.93
C THR A 314 30.66 1.75 32.02
N ASP A 315 29.62 2.29 32.67
CA ASP A 315 28.92 1.61 33.75
C ASP A 315 28.01 0.49 33.20
N ARG A 316 28.19 -0.72 33.71
CA ARG A 316 27.40 -1.88 33.30
C ARG A 316 25.92 -1.75 33.65
N ASP A 317 25.59 -1.07 34.74
CA ASP A 317 24.19 -0.85 35.16
C ASP A 317 23.46 0.14 34.25
N CYS A 318 24.22 1.02 33.62
CA CYS A 318 23.72 1.96 32.61
C CYS A 318 23.68 1.37 31.18
N SER A 319 24.18 0.14 31.00
CA SER A 319 24.26 -0.49 29.67
C SER A 319 22.93 -1.03 29.17
N ILE A 320 22.46 -0.53 28.04
CA ILE A 320 21.26 -1.01 27.33
C ILE A 320 21.70 -1.89 26.15
N ARG A 321 22.01 -3.17 26.47
CA ARG A 321 22.67 -4.11 25.54
C ARG A 321 21.96 -4.32 24.24
N ALA A 322 20.62 -4.33 24.23
CA ALA A 322 19.81 -4.52 23.03
C ALA A 322 20.03 -3.44 21.95
N TYR A 323 20.52 -2.26 22.36
CA TYR A 323 20.76 -1.13 21.47
C TYR A 323 22.22 -0.68 21.43
N HIS A 324 23.12 -1.36 22.15
CA HIS A 324 24.55 -1.03 22.24
C HIS A 324 24.79 0.44 22.65
N VAL A 325 24.05 0.91 23.66
CA VAL A 325 24.14 2.27 24.21
C VAL A 325 24.19 2.21 25.74
N TYR A 326 24.68 3.28 26.33
CA TYR A 326 24.56 3.54 27.76
C TYR A 326 23.56 4.65 27.98
N GLY A 327 22.78 4.60 29.06
CA GLY A 327 21.74 5.57 29.33
C GLY A 327 21.60 5.92 30.80
N LYS A 328 21.42 7.22 31.08
CA LYS A 328 21.19 7.77 32.42
C LYS A 328 19.98 8.69 32.40
N THR A 329 19.17 8.63 33.47
CA THR A 329 18.01 9.51 33.64
C THR A 329 18.36 10.62 34.62
N VAL A 330 18.09 11.86 34.26
CA VAL A 330 18.21 13.06 35.08
C VAL A 330 16.95 13.89 35.04
N MET A 331 16.71 14.72 36.02
CA MET A 331 15.59 15.65 36.06
C MET A 331 16.07 17.07 35.75
N ALA A 332 15.38 17.78 34.90
CA ALA A 332 15.67 19.17 34.57
C ALA A 332 14.44 19.90 34.07
N ARG A 333 14.47 21.24 34.12
CA ARG A 333 13.49 22.10 33.45
C ARG A 333 13.82 22.20 31.96
N LEU A 334 12.82 22.04 31.10
CA LEU A 334 13.00 22.14 29.66
C LEU A 334 13.09 23.62 29.20
N TYR A 335 12.30 24.47 29.83
CA TYR A 335 12.25 25.92 29.59
C TYR A 335 12.43 26.67 30.90
N GLU A 336 12.92 27.90 30.83
CA GLU A 336 13.17 28.74 32.01
C GLU A 336 11.88 29.07 32.77
N ASP A 337 10.77 29.18 32.05
CA ASP A 337 9.43 29.46 32.57
C ASP A 337 8.65 28.20 33.02
N ASP A 338 9.28 27.04 32.98
CA ASP A 338 8.63 25.81 33.45
C ASP A 338 8.54 25.77 34.98
N THR A 339 7.36 25.37 35.46
CA THR A 339 7.07 25.21 36.90
C THR A 339 7.52 23.86 37.47
N HIS A 340 7.80 22.88 36.61
CA HIS A 340 8.17 21.53 36.98
C HIS A 340 9.34 21.00 36.16
N GLU A 341 10.00 19.99 36.68
CA GLU A 341 11.08 19.26 36.01
C GLU A 341 10.50 18.09 35.24
N ARG A 342 11.20 17.68 34.18
CA ARG A 342 10.88 16.51 33.37
C ARG A 342 12.02 15.51 33.40
N TYR A 343 11.74 14.28 32.98
CA TYR A 343 12.75 13.22 32.93
C TYR A 343 13.49 13.31 31.59
N PHE A 344 14.78 13.64 31.69
CA PHE A 344 15.72 13.64 30.57
C PHE A 344 16.53 12.36 30.61
N HIS A 345 16.46 11.58 29.54
CA HIS A 345 17.23 10.35 29.37
C HIS A 345 18.36 10.65 28.41
N ILE A 346 19.57 10.72 28.95
CA ILE A 346 20.81 10.99 28.21
C ILE A 346 21.41 9.65 27.81
N TYR A 347 21.76 9.52 26.54
CA TYR A 347 22.35 8.30 26.00
C TYR A 347 23.68 8.58 25.35
N TYR A 348 24.60 7.62 25.51
CA TYR A 348 25.86 7.57 24.83
C TYR A 348 25.96 6.33 23.95
N ASN A 349 26.31 6.53 22.68
CA ASN A 349 26.48 5.47 21.67
C ASN A 349 27.91 5.51 21.12
N PRO A 350 28.77 4.53 21.43
CA PRO A 350 30.17 4.51 20.98
C PRO A 350 30.33 4.51 19.45
N SER A 351 29.50 3.74 18.76
CA SER A 351 29.56 3.67 17.29
C SER A 351 29.16 5.00 16.65
N LYS A 352 28.12 5.67 17.18
CA LYS A 352 27.69 6.99 16.75
C LYS A 352 28.77 8.03 17.06
N GLN A 353 29.45 7.96 18.19
CA GLN A 353 30.55 8.85 18.57
C GLN A 353 31.66 8.82 17.51
N ALA A 354 32.13 7.63 17.14
CA ALA A 354 33.18 7.49 16.15
C ALA A 354 32.79 8.13 14.80
N ALA A 355 31.59 7.82 14.32
CA ALA A 355 31.09 8.37 13.06
C ALA A 355 30.89 9.91 13.10
N GLU A 356 30.34 10.44 14.20
CA GLU A 356 30.14 11.89 14.34
C GLU A 356 31.45 12.66 14.47
N ARG A 357 32.45 12.10 15.17
CA ARG A 357 33.79 12.68 15.25
C ARG A 357 34.44 12.77 13.88
N GLU A 358 34.40 11.69 13.12
CA GLU A 358 34.96 11.67 11.76
C GLU A 358 34.28 12.73 10.87
N LEU A 359 32.95 12.83 10.90
CA LEU A 359 32.21 13.83 10.14
C LEU A 359 32.55 15.28 10.55
N LEU A 360 32.72 15.52 11.85
CA LEU A 360 33.09 16.84 12.36
C LEU A 360 34.51 17.23 11.89
N GLU A 361 35.49 16.36 12.01
CA GLU A 361 36.86 16.59 11.53
C GLU A 361 36.90 16.84 10.01
N GLN A 362 36.17 16.02 9.22
CA GLN A 362 36.04 16.24 7.78
C GLN A 362 35.40 17.59 7.45
N MET A 363 34.39 18.01 8.23
CA MET A 363 33.73 19.30 8.05
C MET A 363 34.71 20.46 8.34
N ILE A 364 35.47 20.37 9.45
CA ILE A 364 36.48 21.37 9.82
C ILE A 364 37.53 21.50 8.73
N GLU A 365 38.05 20.38 8.22
CA GLU A 365 39.04 20.39 7.14
C GLU A 365 38.49 20.99 5.84
N LYS A 366 37.24 20.68 5.48
CA LYS A 366 36.57 21.33 4.33
C LYS A 366 36.44 22.84 4.49
N ILE A 367 36.10 23.30 5.70
CA ILE A 367 36.01 24.74 6.00
C ILE A 367 37.39 25.38 5.85
N LYS A 368 38.48 24.78 6.37
CA LYS A 368 39.85 25.28 6.21
C LYS A 368 40.22 25.48 4.74
N ILE A 369 40.02 24.44 3.91
CA ILE A 369 40.29 24.53 2.47
C ILE A 369 39.49 25.67 1.81
N GLN A 370 38.27 25.94 2.26
CA GLN A 370 37.49 27.07 1.72
C GLN A 370 37.94 28.44 2.26
N LEU A 371 38.41 28.49 3.50
CA LEU A 371 38.97 29.72 4.08
C LEU A 371 40.30 30.07 3.41
N ASP A 372 41.18 29.08 3.18
CA ASP A 372 42.47 29.31 2.48
C ASP A 372 42.29 29.92 1.09
N LYS A 373 41.26 29.47 0.36
CA LYS A 373 40.94 29.99 -0.97
C LYS A 373 40.42 31.44 -0.98
N ARG A 374 39.97 31.98 0.18
CA ARG A 374 39.35 33.28 0.31
C ARG A 374 40.28 34.31 0.95
N ILE A 375 41.50 33.94 1.32
CA ILE A 375 42.48 34.90 1.86
C ILE A 375 42.79 35.92 0.79
N GLY A 376 42.65 37.19 1.15
CA GLY A 376 42.82 38.35 0.27
C GLY A 376 41.55 38.87 -0.39
N ASP A 377 40.43 38.11 -0.32
CA ASP A 377 39.16 38.50 -0.90
C ASP A 377 38.39 39.48 0.01
N ILE A 378 37.66 40.44 -0.58
CA ILE A 378 36.63 41.21 0.15
C ILE A 378 35.39 40.35 0.27
N THR A 379 35.27 39.59 1.38
CA THR A 379 34.18 38.66 1.59
C THR A 379 33.82 38.59 3.08
N THR A 380 32.55 38.29 3.37
CA THR A 380 32.11 38.01 4.75
C THR A 380 32.06 36.50 4.95
N ILE A 381 32.80 36.03 5.95
CA ILE A 381 32.76 34.60 6.34
C ILE A 381 31.49 34.34 7.14
N SER A 382 30.79 33.24 6.82
CA SER A 382 29.52 32.87 7.47
C SER A 382 29.68 32.66 8.98
N ASN A 383 28.69 33.02 9.78
CA ASN A 383 28.69 32.81 11.23
C ASN A 383 28.86 31.34 11.59
N ALA A 384 28.31 30.43 10.81
CA ALA A 384 28.46 28.98 11.02
C ALA A 384 29.94 28.51 10.94
N TRP A 385 30.77 29.16 10.12
CA TRP A 385 32.21 28.86 10.09
C TRP A 385 32.95 29.56 11.23
N GLN A 386 32.45 30.73 11.65
CA GLN A 386 33.03 31.47 12.77
C GLN A 386 32.75 30.79 14.12
N ASP A 387 31.83 29.84 14.20
CA ASP A 387 31.67 28.97 15.38
C ASP A 387 32.95 28.13 15.65
N TYR A 388 33.67 27.74 14.58
CA TYR A 388 34.88 26.92 14.65
C TYR A 388 36.18 27.70 14.36
N PHE A 389 36.11 28.86 13.72
CA PHE A 389 37.27 29.64 13.31
C PHE A 389 37.12 31.11 13.72
N GLN A 390 38.14 31.63 14.35
CA GLN A 390 38.28 33.07 14.57
C GLN A 390 38.87 33.71 13.30
N VAL A 391 38.16 34.65 12.70
CA VAL A 391 38.56 35.29 11.44
C VAL A 391 39.05 36.71 11.68
N ARG A 392 39.99 37.20 10.85
CA ARG A 392 40.54 38.54 10.91
C ARG A 392 40.42 39.20 9.53
N TYR A 393 40.08 40.50 9.58
CA TYR A 393 39.97 41.35 8.40
C TYR A 393 40.93 42.54 8.52
N ASP A 394 41.40 43.06 7.39
CA ASP A 394 42.14 44.32 7.34
C ASP A 394 41.17 45.53 7.42
N LYS A 395 41.77 46.76 7.37
CA LYS A 395 41.00 48.01 7.40
C LYS A 395 40.16 48.22 6.16
N GLN A 396 40.44 47.53 5.08
CA GLN A 396 39.74 47.61 3.78
C GLN A 396 38.65 46.55 3.65
N GLY A 397 38.54 45.63 4.62
CA GLY A 397 37.53 44.56 4.62
C GLY A 397 37.98 43.26 3.90
N HIS A 398 39.27 43.13 3.57
CA HIS A 398 39.78 41.87 3.03
C HIS A 398 39.95 40.84 4.16
N PHE A 399 39.62 39.60 3.88
CA PHE A 399 39.85 38.49 4.77
C PHE A 399 41.36 38.14 4.79
N VAL A 400 42.01 38.30 5.94
CA VAL A 400 43.48 38.19 6.04
C VAL A 400 43.94 36.85 6.60
N SER A 401 43.29 36.37 7.65
CA SER A 401 43.72 35.15 8.33
C SER A 401 42.60 34.55 9.19
N TYR A 402 42.78 33.32 9.56
CA TYR A 402 41.91 32.62 10.51
C TYR A 402 42.73 31.80 11.50
N GLN A 403 42.09 31.42 12.59
CA GLN A 403 42.64 30.54 13.61
C GLN A 403 41.53 29.62 14.12
N GLU A 404 41.82 28.30 14.29
CA GLU A 404 40.86 27.36 14.89
C GLU A 404 40.51 27.77 16.33
N ARG A 405 39.22 27.71 16.65
CA ARG A 405 38.71 27.81 18.02
C ARG A 405 38.78 26.46 18.67
N LYS A 406 39.99 26.04 19.08
CA LYS A 406 40.28 24.69 19.60
C LYS A 406 39.34 24.27 20.72
N GLU A 407 38.99 25.17 21.63
CA GLU A 407 38.07 24.90 22.74
C GLU A 407 36.64 24.58 22.25
N ALA A 408 36.15 25.31 21.26
CA ALA A 408 34.83 25.07 20.67
C ALA A 408 34.79 23.70 19.95
N ILE A 409 35.82 23.41 19.16
CA ILE A 409 35.98 22.12 18.46
C ILE A 409 36.09 20.97 19.46
N GLN A 410 36.91 21.11 20.50
CA GLN A 410 37.06 20.06 21.55
C GLN A 410 35.75 19.82 22.31
N ARG A 411 34.96 20.89 22.56
CA ARG A 411 33.66 20.77 23.19
C ARG A 411 32.69 19.97 22.33
N GLU A 412 32.61 20.28 21.04
CA GLU A 412 31.77 19.52 20.11
C GLU A 412 32.21 18.05 19.99
N LEU A 413 33.53 17.80 19.94
CA LEU A 413 34.07 16.43 19.89
C LEU A 413 33.73 15.62 21.15
N LYS A 414 33.64 16.25 22.32
CA LYS A 414 33.23 15.62 23.58
C LYS A 414 31.75 15.25 23.57
N LEU A 415 30.91 16.02 22.83
CA LEU A 415 29.47 15.81 22.73
C LEU A 415 29.07 14.79 21.65
N CYS A 416 30.02 14.35 20.82
CA CYS A 416 29.76 13.31 19.82
C CYS A 416 29.29 12.01 20.48
N GLY A 417 28.32 11.35 19.86
CA GLY A 417 27.75 10.09 20.34
C GLY A 417 26.59 10.25 21.30
N TYR A 418 26.34 11.46 21.83
CA TYR A 418 25.24 11.68 22.75
C TYR A 418 23.95 12.05 22.04
N PHE A 419 22.83 11.69 22.66
CA PHE A 419 21.49 12.14 22.30
C PHE A 419 20.59 12.09 23.53
N CYS A 420 19.46 12.80 23.46
CA CYS A 420 18.57 12.93 24.60
C CYS A 420 17.12 12.68 24.21
N ILE A 421 16.43 11.90 25.03
CA ILE A 421 14.97 11.69 24.97
C ILE A 421 14.37 12.30 26.24
N ILE A 422 13.23 12.93 26.10
CA ILE A 422 12.47 13.47 27.23
C ILE A 422 11.14 12.70 27.36
N THR A 423 10.74 12.45 28.60
CA THR A 423 9.44 11.84 28.91
C THR A 423 8.71 12.65 29.97
N SER A 424 7.38 12.66 29.87
CA SER A 424 6.49 13.28 30.85
C SER A 424 6.35 12.44 32.13
N GLU A 425 6.61 11.14 32.03
CA GLU A 425 6.44 10.20 33.13
C GLU A 425 7.77 9.59 33.54
N LYS A 426 7.84 9.18 34.82
CA LYS A 426 8.99 8.48 35.37
C LYS A 426 9.16 7.13 34.69
N MET A 427 10.31 6.94 34.08
CA MET A 427 10.76 5.65 33.56
C MET A 427 12.28 5.60 33.56
N THR A 428 12.83 4.41 33.44
CA THR A 428 14.29 4.22 33.30
C THR A 428 14.75 4.63 31.91
N ALA A 429 16.03 4.93 31.74
CA ALA A 429 16.60 5.20 30.43
C ALA A 429 16.38 4.02 29.46
N SER A 430 16.41 2.78 29.96
CA SER A 430 16.14 1.59 29.14
C SER A 430 14.70 1.57 28.63
N GLU A 431 13.71 1.80 29.49
CA GLU A 431 12.29 1.84 29.12
C GLU A 431 12.00 2.96 28.13
N ALA A 432 12.50 4.17 28.38
CA ALA A 432 12.33 5.31 27.49
C ALA A 432 12.90 5.03 26.08
N LEU A 433 14.08 4.41 26.01
CA LEU A 433 14.68 4.05 24.73
C LEU A 433 13.89 2.95 23.99
N ILE A 434 13.42 1.93 24.72
CA ILE A 434 12.57 0.86 24.14
C ILE A 434 11.27 1.47 23.59
N HIS A 435 10.65 2.40 24.32
CA HIS A 435 9.48 3.12 23.84
C HIS A 435 9.80 3.93 22.57
N TYR A 436 10.86 4.73 22.62
CA TYR A 436 11.25 5.57 21.47
C TYR A 436 11.64 4.75 20.24
N LYS A 437 12.46 3.71 20.41
CA LYS A 437 12.85 2.81 19.33
C LYS A 437 11.66 2.01 18.76
N GLY A 438 10.63 1.80 19.57
CA GLY A 438 9.38 1.21 19.07
C GLY A 438 8.68 2.01 17.96
N ARG A 439 9.07 3.27 17.73
CA ARG A 439 8.65 4.09 16.59
C ARG A 439 9.05 3.51 15.22
N ASP A 440 10.08 2.67 15.17
CA ASP A 440 10.50 1.96 13.95
C ASP A 440 9.33 1.22 13.25
N VAL A 441 8.24 0.96 13.97
CA VAL A 441 7.04 0.34 13.39
C VAL A 441 6.37 1.29 12.38
N SER A 442 6.27 2.60 12.70
CA SER A 442 5.72 3.60 11.78
C SER A 442 6.58 3.76 10.54
N GLU A 443 7.92 3.80 10.70
CA GLU A 443 8.83 3.85 9.55
C GLU A 443 8.70 2.61 8.65
N LYS A 444 8.52 1.43 9.25
CA LYS A 444 8.27 0.18 8.51
C LYS A 444 6.92 0.19 7.82
N LEU A 445 5.90 0.81 8.44
CA LEU A 445 4.58 0.95 7.85
C LEU A 445 4.64 1.83 6.59
N PHE A 446 5.29 3.01 6.65
CA PHE A 446 5.48 3.87 5.48
C PHE A 446 6.36 3.24 4.40
N ARG A 447 7.39 2.49 4.78
CA ARG A 447 8.17 1.72 3.82
C ARG A 447 7.31 0.65 3.15
N THR A 448 6.43 -0.01 3.90
CA THR A 448 5.46 -0.97 3.38
C THR A 448 4.52 -0.29 2.38
N ASP A 449 3.94 0.83 2.74
CA ASP A 449 3.08 1.65 1.89
C ASP A 449 3.75 2.02 0.57
N LYS A 450 4.92 2.62 0.63
CA LYS A 450 5.67 3.07 -0.55
C LYS A 450 6.24 1.97 -1.43
N THR A 451 6.69 0.86 -0.82
CA THR A 451 7.46 -0.18 -1.53
C THR A 451 6.60 -1.37 -1.93
N PHE A 452 5.66 -1.77 -1.06
CA PHE A 452 4.91 -3.02 -1.20
C PHE A 452 3.41 -2.82 -1.45
N ILE A 453 2.93 -1.59 -1.46
CA ILE A 453 1.58 -1.22 -1.94
C ILE A 453 1.69 -0.35 -3.21
N GLY A 454 2.91 -0.06 -3.66
CA GLY A 454 3.18 0.71 -4.88
C GLY A 454 2.90 2.22 -4.73
N SER A 455 2.74 2.73 -3.50
CA SER A 455 2.15 4.04 -3.22
C SER A 455 3.15 5.20 -3.14
N LYS A 456 4.27 5.16 -3.88
CA LYS A 456 5.21 6.30 -3.96
C LYS A 456 4.63 7.49 -4.69
N SER A 457 3.84 7.24 -5.73
CA SER A 457 3.20 8.27 -6.54
C SER A 457 1.73 7.92 -6.73
N MET A 458 0.86 8.91 -6.51
CA MET A 458 -0.58 8.75 -6.68
C MET A 458 -0.97 9.15 -8.10
N ARG A 459 -1.56 8.22 -8.83
CA ARG A 459 -2.10 8.42 -10.18
C ARG A 459 -3.60 8.61 -10.06
N VAL A 460 -4.04 9.83 -9.85
CA VAL A 460 -5.44 10.23 -9.66
C VAL A 460 -5.71 11.55 -10.36
N GLN A 461 -6.98 11.83 -10.65
CA GLN A 461 -7.42 13.04 -11.36
C GLN A 461 -8.26 13.98 -10.49
N SER A 462 -8.70 13.54 -9.31
CA SER A 462 -9.53 14.35 -8.41
C SER A 462 -9.17 14.13 -6.95
N ALA A 463 -9.49 15.11 -6.10
CA ALA A 463 -9.31 15.03 -4.65
C ALA A 463 -10.10 13.85 -4.05
N GLN A 464 -11.31 13.61 -4.54
CA GLN A 464 -12.15 12.51 -4.08
C GLN A 464 -11.53 11.15 -4.39
N SER A 465 -11.02 10.94 -5.62
CA SER A 465 -10.31 9.71 -5.99
C SER A 465 -9.01 9.55 -5.21
N LEU A 466 -8.32 10.65 -4.86
CA LEU A 466 -7.13 10.63 -4.01
C LEU A 466 -7.47 10.08 -2.63
N SER A 467 -8.45 10.69 -1.94
CA SER A 467 -8.86 10.27 -0.59
C SER A 467 -9.40 8.84 -0.58
N ALA A 468 -10.19 8.45 -1.59
CA ALA A 468 -10.68 7.08 -1.73
C ALA A 468 -9.55 6.06 -1.87
N LYS A 469 -8.53 6.38 -2.67
CA LYS A 469 -7.38 5.51 -2.88
C LYS A 469 -6.54 5.36 -1.61
N ILE A 470 -6.30 6.47 -0.89
CA ILE A 470 -5.61 6.46 0.41
C ILE A 470 -6.39 5.61 1.43
N PHE A 471 -7.72 5.69 1.42
CA PHE A 471 -8.57 4.87 2.28
C PHE A 471 -8.40 3.37 2.02
N VAL A 472 -8.40 2.94 0.75
CA VAL A 472 -8.16 1.53 0.38
C VAL A 472 -6.76 1.09 0.78
N GLU A 473 -5.74 1.95 0.56
CA GLU A 473 -4.36 1.71 0.99
C GLU A 473 -4.25 1.56 2.52
N PHE A 474 -4.97 2.38 3.29
CA PHE A 474 -5.00 2.27 4.74
C PHE A 474 -5.56 0.92 5.21
N ILE A 475 -6.63 0.41 4.59
CA ILE A 475 -7.16 -0.92 4.89
C ILE A 475 -6.14 -2.01 4.50
N ALA A 476 -5.49 -1.87 3.36
CA ALA A 476 -4.42 -2.79 2.94
C ALA A 476 -3.26 -2.79 3.94
N LEU A 477 -2.89 -1.64 4.51
CA LEU A 477 -1.89 -1.53 5.57
C LEU A 477 -2.33 -2.24 6.86
N ILE A 478 -3.59 -2.14 7.27
CA ILE A 478 -4.13 -2.88 8.43
C ILE A 478 -3.93 -4.39 8.22
N VAL A 479 -4.36 -4.89 7.06
CA VAL A 479 -4.29 -6.33 6.74
C VAL A 479 -2.83 -6.80 6.63
N ARG A 480 -2.02 -6.10 5.85
CA ARG A 480 -0.60 -6.46 5.64
C ARG A 480 0.22 -6.39 6.93
N ASN A 481 -0.04 -5.40 7.78
CA ASN A 481 0.59 -5.29 9.10
C ASN A 481 0.24 -6.49 10.00
N ARG A 482 -1.01 -6.98 9.97
CA ARG A 482 -1.39 -8.17 10.73
C ARG A 482 -0.70 -9.42 10.20
N ILE A 483 -0.65 -9.60 8.88
CA ILE A 483 0.13 -10.68 8.24
C ILE A 483 1.59 -10.63 8.71
N TYR A 484 2.22 -9.45 8.69
CA TYR A 484 3.59 -9.26 9.18
C TYR A 484 3.75 -9.71 10.64
N ASN A 485 2.84 -9.29 11.53
CA ASN A 485 2.92 -9.64 12.94
C ASN A 485 2.79 -11.14 13.18
N LEU A 486 1.84 -11.81 12.52
CA LEU A 486 1.63 -13.26 12.64
C LEU A 486 2.84 -14.06 12.13
N LEU A 487 3.39 -13.69 10.97
CA LEU A 487 4.59 -14.33 10.43
C LEU A 487 5.80 -14.11 11.35
N LYS A 488 5.96 -12.91 11.90
CA LYS A 488 7.04 -12.58 12.83
C LYS A 488 6.94 -13.38 14.15
N GLU A 489 5.73 -13.51 14.70
CA GLU A 489 5.48 -14.29 15.90
C GLU A 489 5.82 -15.78 15.69
N MET A 490 5.42 -16.33 14.54
CA MET A 490 5.81 -17.69 14.17
C MET A 490 7.33 -17.84 13.99
N MET A 491 7.96 -16.89 13.28
CA MET A 491 9.41 -16.91 13.05
C MET A 491 10.21 -16.89 14.37
N LEU A 492 9.69 -16.22 15.42
CA LEU A 492 10.33 -16.20 16.74
C LEU A 492 10.20 -17.54 17.50
N ARG A 493 9.20 -18.37 17.14
CA ARG A 493 9.00 -19.72 17.70
C ARG A 493 9.81 -20.80 16.96
N LEU A 494 10.25 -20.51 15.73
CA LEU A 494 11.07 -21.43 14.95
C LEU A 494 12.54 -21.35 15.41
N GLU A 495 13.22 -22.49 15.54
CA GLU A 495 14.64 -22.56 15.85
C GLU A 495 15.50 -21.91 14.76
N THR A 496 15.06 -22.03 13.52
CA THR A 496 15.69 -21.42 12.36
C THR A 496 14.86 -20.21 11.89
N ARG A 497 15.52 -19.19 11.32
CA ARG A 497 14.86 -18.03 10.73
C ARG A 497 14.77 -18.18 9.21
N PRO A 498 13.77 -18.89 8.69
CA PRO A 498 13.67 -19.14 7.26
C PRO A 498 13.32 -17.85 6.49
N ASN A 499 13.97 -17.65 5.35
CA ASN A 499 13.81 -16.44 4.52
C ASN A 499 12.40 -16.29 3.91
N TYR A 500 11.65 -17.37 3.79
CA TYR A 500 10.26 -17.36 3.27
C TYR A 500 9.21 -16.85 4.27
N MET A 501 9.60 -16.46 5.47
CA MET A 501 8.69 -15.90 6.49
C MET A 501 8.62 -14.36 6.45
N THR A 502 9.20 -13.71 5.47
CA THR A 502 8.90 -12.29 5.19
C THR A 502 7.59 -12.17 4.41
N VAL A 503 6.83 -11.07 4.56
CA VAL A 503 5.52 -10.93 3.89
C VAL A 503 5.61 -11.15 2.38
N PRO A 504 6.52 -10.49 1.63
CA PRO A 504 6.61 -10.74 0.18
C PRO A 504 6.96 -12.19 -0.17
N ALA A 505 7.87 -12.81 0.56
CA ALA A 505 8.28 -14.19 0.28
C ALA A 505 7.19 -15.20 0.66
N ALA A 506 6.47 -14.96 1.76
CA ALA A 506 5.35 -15.80 2.19
C ALA A 506 4.18 -15.73 1.18
N LEU A 507 3.80 -14.53 0.73
CA LEU A 507 2.76 -14.38 -0.28
C LEU A 507 3.15 -15.06 -1.60
N ARG A 508 4.38 -14.85 -2.10
CA ARG A 508 4.86 -15.54 -3.31
C ARG A 508 4.88 -17.06 -3.18
N GLU A 509 5.14 -17.60 -1.99
CA GLU A 509 5.08 -19.06 -1.77
C GLU A 509 3.62 -19.55 -1.70
N LEU A 510 2.72 -18.75 -1.11
CA LEU A 510 1.29 -19.05 -1.06
C LEU A 510 0.63 -18.97 -2.44
N GLU A 511 1.05 -18.05 -3.33
CA GLU A 511 0.55 -17.95 -4.70
C GLU A 511 0.72 -19.24 -5.53
N LYS A 512 1.57 -20.16 -5.08
CA LYS A 512 1.73 -21.49 -5.68
C LYS A 512 0.64 -22.48 -5.22
N ILE A 513 -0.27 -22.11 -4.33
CA ILE A 513 -1.44 -22.92 -4.01
C ILE A 513 -2.51 -22.57 -5.03
N GLU A 514 -2.74 -23.47 -5.98
CA GLU A 514 -3.54 -23.20 -7.16
C GLU A 514 -4.74 -24.16 -7.26
N MET A 515 -5.82 -23.68 -7.86
CA MET A 515 -6.95 -24.46 -8.31
C MET A 515 -6.98 -24.47 -9.83
N VAL A 516 -7.22 -25.63 -10.41
CA VAL A 516 -7.30 -25.81 -11.87
C VAL A 516 -8.72 -26.21 -12.27
N ARG A 517 -9.22 -25.57 -13.33
CA ARG A 517 -10.51 -25.89 -13.93
C ARG A 517 -10.40 -27.18 -14.74
N ARG A 518 -11.22 -28.16 -14.41
CA ARG A 518 -11.32 -29.43 -15.12
C ARG A 518 -12.26 -29.33 -16.33
N ASN A 519 -12.24 -30.33 -17.21
CA ASN A 519 -13.05 -30.36 -18.42
C ASN A 519 -14.58 -30.26 -18.15
N ASN A 520 -15.03 -30.56 -16.95
CA ASN A 520 -16.43 -30.41 -16.51
C ASN A 520 -16.73 -28.99 -15.97
N GLY A 521 -15.84 -28.01 -16.16
CA GLY A 521 -16.00 -26.64 -15.69
C GLY A 521 -15.69 -26.40 -14.21
N GLN A 522 -15.49 -27.44 -13.41
CA GLN A 522 -15.27 -27.32 -11.97
C GLN A 522 -13.81 -27.02 -11.64
N TYR A 523 -13.58 -26.06 -10.72
CA TYR A 523 -12.27 -25.80 -10.14
C TYR A 523 -11.98 -26.77 -8.99
N ARG A 524 -10.77 -27.34 -9.00
CA ARG A 524 -10.27 -28.21 -7.93
C ARG A 524 -8.82 -27.87 -7.62
N LEU A 525 -8.43 -28.08 -6.37
CA LEU A 525 -7.05 -27.94 -5.93
C LEU A 525 -6.13 -28.79 -6.83
N ASP A 526 -5.06 -28.16 -7.35
CA ASP A 526 -4.17 -28.83 -8.32
C ASP A 526 -3.28 -29.87 -7.63
N HIS A 527 -2.64 -29.50 -6.53
CA HIS A 527 -1.74 -30.37 -5.79
C HIS A 527 -1.81 -30.16 -4.27
N ALA A 528 -1.18 -31.06 -3.52
CA ALA A 528 -1.16 -30.99 -2.07
C ALA A 528 -0.30 -29.81 -1.56
N VAL A 529 -0.71 -29.22 -0.44
CA VAL A 529 0.01 -28.13 0.21
C VAL A 529 1.39 -28.60 0.68
N THR A 530 2.45 -27.89 0.28
CA THR A 530 3.84 -28.24 0.60
C THR A 530 4.19 -27.94 2.07
N LYS A 531 5.30 -28.49 2.57
CA LYS A 531 5.78 -28.26 3.95
C LYS A 531 6.00 -26.77 4.24
N LYS A 532 6.58 -26.00 3.28
CA LYS A 532 6.80 -24.56 3.43
C LYS A 532 5.48 -23.82 3.56
N GLN A 533 4.52 -24.11 2.69
CA GLN A 533 3.19 -23.52 2.72
C GLN A 533 2.44 -23.85 4.01
N LYS A 534 2.52 -25.09 4.51
CA LYS A 534 1.96 -25.48 5.81
C LYS A 534 2.57 -24.67 6.96
N THR A 535 3.87 -24.44 6.95
CA THR A 535 4.54 -23.59 7.96
C THR A 535 4.05 -22.14 7.91
N ILE A 536 3.85 -21.58 6.72
CA ILE A 536 3.29 -20.23 6.57
C ILE A 536 1.83 -20.21 7.06
N LEU A 537 1.00 -21.11 6.61
CA LEU A 537 -0.42 -21.21 6.99
C LEU A 537 -0.61 -21.40 8.50
N SER A 538 0.27 -22.16 9.16
CA SER A 538 0.22 -22.34 10.62
C SER A 538 0.43 -21.04 11.40
N SER A 539 1.06 -20.00 10.81
CA SER A 539 1.13 -18.66 11.40
C SER A 539 -0.26 -18.03 11.60
N PHE A 540 -1.22 -18.45 10.80
CA PHE A 540 -2.61 -18.01 10.82
C PHE A 540 -3.54 -19.04 11.51
N GLY A 541 -2.99 -20.09 12.11
CA GLY A 541 -3.78 -21.18 12.67
C GLY A 541 -4.51 -22.03 11.62
N LEU A 542 -4.09 -21.94 10.36
CA LEU A 542 -4.70 -22.65 9.23
C LEU A 542 -3.94 -23.95 8.92
N SER A 543 -4.70 -24.98 8.57
CA SER A 543 -4.23 -26.30 8.15
C SER A 543 -4.48 -26.57 6.66
N ASP A 544 -3.97 -27.67 6.15
CA ASP A 544 -4.29 -28.13 4.80
C ASP A 544 -5.77 -28.60 4.65
N ILE A 545 -6.43 -28.92 5.74
CA ILE A 545 -7.87 -29.22 5.74
C ILE A 545 -8.66 -27.93 5.47
N ASP A 546 -8.27 -26.81 6.10
CA ASP A 546 -8.90 -25.52 5.88
C ASP A 546 -8.72 -25.05 4.44
N VAL A 547 -7.52 -25.23 3.86
CA VAL A 547 -7.24 -24.93 2.45
C VAL A 547 -8.17 -25.73 1.53
N LYS A 548 -8.35 -27.03 1.77
CA LYS A 548 -9.25 -27.88 0.98
C LYS A 548 -10.70 -27.43 1.11
N SER A 549 -11.15 -27.10 2.32
CA SER A 549 -12.51 -26.61 2.57
C SER A 549 -12.78 -25.31 1.81
N ILE A 550 -11.87 -24.33 1.92
CA ILE A 550 -12.00 -23.05 1.22
C ILE A 550 -11.95 -23.24 -0.30
N ALA A 551 -11.07 -24.12 -0.81
CA ALA A 551 -11.02 -24.42 -2.23
C ALA A 551 -12.34 -25.05 -2.73
N MET A 552 -12.97 -25.93 -1.95
CA MET A 552 -14.29 -26.47 -2.28
C MET A 552 -15.38 -25.39 -2.32
N ASP A 553 -15.35 -24.45 -1.38
CA ASP A 553 -16.31 -23.34 -1.34
C ASP A 553 -16.14 -22.41 -2.55
N ILE A 554 -14.89 -22.07 -2.90
CA ILE A 554 -14.58 -21.30 -4.13
C ILE A 554 -15.10 -22.04 -5.37
N GLY A 555 -14.83 -23.34 -5.46
CA GLY A 555 -15.29 -24.17 -6.57
C GLY A 555 -16.82 -24.19 -6.71
N LYS A 556 -17.55 -24.26 -5.60
CA LYS A 556 -19.03 -24.21 -5.59
C LYS A 556 -19.54 -22.83 -6.06
N GLN A 557 -18.97 -21.75 -5.55
CA GLN A 557 -19.37 -20.40 -5.96
C GLN A 557 -19.16 -20.15 -7.45
N LEU A 558 -18.03 -20.58 -7.99
CA LEU A 558 -17.73 -20.43 -9.42
C LEU A 558 -18.54 -21.37 -10.34
N SER A 559 -19.08 -22.47 -9.82
CA SER A 559 -19.95 -23.39 -10.59
C SER A 559 -21.40 -22.91 -10.66
N GLY A 560 -21.83 -22.02 -9.78
CA GLY A 560 -23.22 -21.55 -9.64
C GLY A 560 -23.53 -20.19 -10.30
N SER A 561 -22.54 -19.46 -10.77
CA SER A 561 -22.73 -18.10 -11.32
C SER A 561 -21.99 -17.94 -12.65
N PRO A 562 -22.64 -17.47 -13.73
CA PRO A 562 -21.91 -16.98 -14.89
C PRO A 562 -21.01 -15.82 -14.44
N THR A 563 -19.77 -15.82 -14.89
CA THR A 563 -18.82 -14.72 -14.66
C THR A 563 -19.28 -13.54 -15.52
N ILE A 564 -20.03 -12.60 -14.94
CA ILE A 564 -20.52 -11.42 -15.64
C ILE A 564 -19.41 -10.39 -15.61
N ILE A 565 -18.87 -10.04 -16.78
CA ILE A 565 -18.12 -8.78 -17.00
C ILE A 565 -19.16 -7.67 -17.08
N ASP A 566 -18.95 -6.55 -16.42
CA ASP A 566 -19.83 -5.40 -16.49
C ASP A 566 -19.68 -4.71 -17.87
N GLU A 567 -20.46 -5.14 -18.84
CA GLU A 567 -20.47 -4.59 -20.20
C GLU A 567 -21.12 -3.19 -20.31
N THR A 568 -21.63 -2.63 -19.22
CA THR A 568 -22.29 -1.31 -19.27
C THR A 568 -21.34 -0.15 -19.57
N ALA A 569 -20.02 -0.40 -19.65
CA ALA A 569 -19.02 0.60 -20.03
C ALA A 569 -18.80 0.76 -21.56
N THR A 570 -19.28 -0.18 -22.39
CA THR A 570 -19.00 -0.16 -23.83
C THR A 570 -20.14 0.40 -24.69
N LYS A 571 -21.24 0.88 -24.11
CA LYS A 571 -22.41 1.37 -24.88
C LYS A 571 -22.62 2.89 -24.86
N GLU A 572 -21.76 3.68 -24.18
CA GLU A 572 -21.97 5.14 -24.14
C GLU A 572 -20.93 5.97 -24.92
N GLU A 573 -20.06 5.36 -25.73
CA GLU A 573 -19.05 6.11 -26.51
C GLU A 573 -19.16 5.91 -28.04
N ASP A 574 -20.29 5.48 -28.59
CA ASP A 574 -20.44 5.38 -30.05
C ASP A 574 -21.71 6.13 -30.56
N ASP A 575 -21.84 7.41 -30.17
CA ASP A 575 -22.68 8.38 -30.86
C ASP A 575 -21.82 9.45 -31.57
N GLY A 576 -20.80 9.00 -32.28
CA GLY A 576 -20.04 9.78 -33.25
C GLY A 576 -20.53 9.39 -34.65
N GLU A 577 -21.41 10.18 -35.23
CA GLU A 577 -21.77 10.13 -36.65
C GLU A 577 -20.52 10.18 -37.53
N ASP A 578 -20.09 9.05 -38.05
CA ASP A 578 -19.27 9.00 -39.26
C ASP A 578 -20.12 8.51 -40.44
N THR A 579 -20.67 9.48 -41.12
CA THR A 579 -21.26 9.33 -42.47
C THR A 579 -20.16 8.95 -43.45
N PHE A 580 -20.07 7.68 -43.81
CA PHE A 580 -19.32 7.27 -44.99
C PHE A 580 -20.19 7.40 -46.22
N ASN A 581 -19.88 8.40 -47.05
CA ASN A 581 -20.38 8.51 -48.45
C ASN A 581 -19.75 7.38 -49.27
N ILE A 582 -20.63 6.55 -49.85
CA ILE A 582 -20.28 5.64 -50.93
C ILE A 582 -20.21 6.50 -52.20
N ILE A 583 -19.02 6.58 -52.78
CA ILE A 583 -18.83 7.07 -54.15
C ILE A 583 -18.83 5.85 -55.07
N ASP A 584 -19.60 5.93 -56.19
CA ASP A 584 -19.87 4.96 -57.24
C ASP A 584 -18.73 4.06 -57.73
#